data_207ae076416690df4623ea76bd5cfbd7
#
_entry.id   207ae076416690df4623ea76bd5cfbd7
#
_cell.length_a   1.000
_cell.length_b   1.000
_cell.length_c   1.000
_cell.angle_alpha   90.00
_cell.angle_beta   90.00
_cell.angle_gamma   90.00
#
_symmetry.space_group_name_H-M   'P 1'
#
loop_
_entity.id
_entity.type
_entity.pdbx_description
1 polymer ?
#
loop_
_entity_poly.entity_id
_entity_poly.type
_entity_poly.pdbx_seq_one_letter_code
_entity_poly.pdbx_strand_id
1 'polypeptide(L)'
;AASDVYKRQSVNKVGWYFQQFLKLAFALTSYCKGYYLTWDSDTLPISELHFFQDGQPLFTMKKEYHRPYFNTLQRLIGLDKTSSKSFIAEHMIFKPEFVCEMIEEISQNTLPGKNWVEKIIQACDFDYEEHCFSEFETYGTFCTVRYPGYYGEQTLNTFRAGSLIRGRYVNDFIIERLSSDVDIASFEIYDAMFPYDIEKRIYIWKSRWKRLTNLSPCLLYTSP
;
A
#
# COMPACT_ATOMS: atom_id res chain seq x y z
N ALA A 1 26.29 -3.30 -2.93
CA ALA A 1 25.46 -2.10 -2.80
C ALA A 1 23.96 -2.40 -2.74
N ALA A 2 23.16 -2.25 -3.83
CA ALA A 2 21.71 -2.54 -3.78
C ALA A 2 21.40 -3.99 -3.35
N SER A 3 22.21 -4.96 -3.78
CA SER A 3 22.08 -6.36 -3.39
C SER A 3 22.22 -6.61 -1.88
N ASP A 4 22.98 -5.76 -1.17
CA ASP A 4 23.18 -5.92 0.27
C ASP A 4 22.06 -5.31 1.09
N VAL A 5 21.37 -4.29 0.57
CA VAL A 5 20.15 -3.73 1.16
C VAL A 5 19.00 -4.72 1.04
N TYR A 6 18.85 -5.38 -0.11
CA TYR A 6 17.86 -6.45 -0.27
C TYR A 6 18.10 -7.67 0.65
N LYS A 7 19.34 -7.98 0.98
CA LYS A 7 19.68 -9.06 1.93
C LYS A 7 19.34 -8.72 3.38
N ARG A 8 19.28 -7.44 3.75
CA ARG A 8 18.91 -6.99 5.10
C ARG A 8 17.41 -6.98 5.33
N GLN A 9 16.59 -6.89 4.27
CA GLN A 9 15.14 -6.99 4.39
C GLN A 9 14.76 -8.41 4.78
N SER A 10 13.93 -8.57 5.80
CA SER A 10 13.31 -9.86 6.06
C SER A 10 12.52 -10.26 4.79
N VAL A 11 12.63 -11.51 4.37
CA VAL A 11 11.95 -12.05 3.16
C VAL A 11 10.46 -11.71 3.14
N ASN A 12 9.86 -11.47 4.30
CA ASN A 12 8.44 -11.14 4.46
C ASN A 12 8.08 -9.72 3.99
N LYS A 13 9.03 -8.80 3.86
CA LYS A 13 8.77 -7.39 3.51
C LYS A 13 8.98 -7.08 2.03
N VAL A 14 9.68 -7.94 1.30
CA VAL A 14 9.91 -7.74 -0.14
C VAL A 14 8.58 -7.59 -0.90
N GLY A 15 7.59 -8.45 -0.62
CA GLY A 15 6.27 -8.36 -1.24
C GLY A 15 5.55 -7.05 -0.92
N TRP A 16 5.69 -6.54 0.31
CA TRP A 16 5.08 -5.30 0.75
C TRP A 16 5.66 -4.07 0.03
N TYR A 17 6.98 -3.99 -0.17
CA TYR A 17 7.59 -2.94 -0.98
C TYR A 17 7.28 -3.09 -2.47
N PHE A 18 7.31 -4.33 -2.96
CA PHE A 18 7.08 -4.62 -4.37
C PHE A 18 5.70 -4.17 -4.85
N GLN A 19 4.64 -4.42 -4.06
CA GLN A 19 3.29 -3.97 -4.42
C GLN A 19 3.20 -2.44 -4.53
N GLN A 20 3.87 -1.69 -3.64
CA GLN A 20 3.89 -0.23 -3.68
C GLN A 20 4.57 0.29 -4.95
N PHE A 21 5.70 -0.33 -5.32
CA PHE A 21 6.38 0.01 -6.56
C PHE A 21 5.55 -0.32 -7.80
N LEU A 22 4.81 -1.43 -7.80
CA LEU A 22 3.88 -1.76 -8.89
C LEU A 22 2.74 -0.75 -9.01
N LYS A 23 2.17 -0.30 -7.89
CA LYS A 23 1.14 0.74 -7.87
C LYS A 23 1.64 2.03 -8.56
N LEU A 24 2.86 2.46 -8.28
CA LEU A 24 3.47 3.64 -8.93
C LEU A 24 3.91 3.35 -10.37
N ALA A 25 4.53 2.20 -10.63
CA ALA A 25 5.03 1.84 -11.97
C ALA A 25 3.92 1.71 -13.01
N PHE A 26 2.67 1.46 -12.60
CA PHE A 26 1.53 1.38 -13.51
C PHE A 26 1.34 2.68 -14.30
N ALA A 27 1.64 3.83 -13.71
CA ALA A 27 1.59 5.13 -14.39
C ALA A 27 2.55 5.23 -15.59
N LEU A 28 3.64 4.46 -15.59
CA LEU A 28 4.64 4.45 -16.66
C LEU A 28 4.22 3.57 -17.85
N THR A 29 3.07 2.90 -17.78
CA THR A 29 2.60 2.00 -18.82
C THR A 29 1.66 2.71 -19.80
N SER A 30 1.57 2.19 -21.03
CA SER A 30 0.62 2.68 -22.03
C SER A 30 -0.84 2.33 -21.74
N TYR A 31 -1.10 1.49 -20.75
CA TYR A 31 -2.46 1.09 -20.35
C TYR A 31 -3.18 2.16 -19.52
N CYS A 32 -2.41 3.02 -18.84
CA CYS A 32 -2.98 4.04 -17.98
C CYS A 32 -3.46 5.24 -18.81
N LYS A 33 -4.76 5.57 -18.70
CA LYS A 33 -5.39 6.71 -19.39
C LYS A 33 -6.24 7.49 -18.39
N GLY A 34 -5.90 8.77 -18.18
CA GLY A 34 -6.64 9.66 -17.29
C GLY A 34 -6.32 9.44 -15.82
N TYR A 35 -7.04 8.57 -15.15
CA TYR A 35 -6.80 8.19 -13.76
C TYR A 35 -6.77 6.67 -13.62
N TYR A 36 -6.12 6.18 -12.56
CA TYR A 36 -6.25 4.79 -12.14
C TYR A 36 -6.47 4.69 -10.63
N LEU A 37 -7.22 3.67 -10.23
CA LEU A 37 -7.48 3.35 -8.85
C LEU A 37 -6.64 2.13 -8.45
N THR A 38 -5.91 2.24 -7.36
CA THR A 38 -5.33 1.07 -6.69
C THR A 38 -6.21 0.68 -5.51
N TRP A 39 -6.32 -0.62 -5.27
CA TRP A 39 -7.20 -1.18 -4.26
C TRP A 39 -6.52 -2.38 -3.59
N ASP A 40 -6.55 -2.44 -2.26
CA ASP A 40 -5.97 -3.55 -1.52
C ASP A 40 -6.86 -4.80 -1.64
N SER A 41 -6.27 -5.92 -2.03
CA SER A 41 -6.98 -7.13 -2.45
C SER A 41 -7.73 -7.86 -1.33
N ASP A 42 -7.45 -7.56 -0.08
CA ASP A 42 -8.10 -8.09 1.12
C ASP A 42 -9.22 -7.17 1.65
N THR A 43 -9.58 -6.18 0.88
CA THR A 43 -10.55 -5.15 1.24
C THR A 43 -11.73 -5.15 0.26
N LEU A 44 -12.93 -5.07 0.79
CA LEU A 44 -14.18 -5.06 0.02
C LEU A 44 -14.90 -3.72 0.16
N PRO A 45 -15.39 -3.12 -0.93
CA PRO A 45 -16.39 -2.06 -0.87
C PRO A 45 -17.70 -2.67 -0.36
N ILE A 46 -18.27 -2.08 0.67
CA ILE A 46 -19.51 -2.55 1.29
C ILE A 46 -20.71 -1.70 0.85
N SER A 47 -20.46 -0.41 0.57
CA SER A 47 -21.45 0.52 0.01
C SER A 47 -20.98 1.08 -1.34
N GLU A 48 -21.82 1.86 -1.99
CA GLU A 48 -21.42 2.62 -3.17
C GLU A 48 -20.41 3.69 -2.79
N LEU A 49 -19.29 3.74 -3.53
CA LEU A 49 -18.18 4.65 -3.27
C LEU A 49 -18.03 5.66 -4.41
N HIS A 50 -17.77 6.90 -4.05
CA HIS A 50 -17.48 7.95 -5.01
C HIS A 50 -16.03 8.38 -4.88
N PHE A 51 -15.30 8.39 -6.00
CA PHE A 51 -13.89 8.83 -6.07
C PHE A 51 -13.74 10.20 -6.69
N PHE A 52 -14.85 10.81 -7.12
CA PHE A 52 -14.92 12.14 -7.66
C PHE A 52 -16.13 12.89 -7.09
N GLN A 53 -15.96 14.17 -6.86
CA GLN A 53 -17.05 15.10 -6.56
C GLN A 53 -16.93 16.29 -7.49
N ASP A 54 -17.99 16.58 -8.26
CA ASP A 54 -18.03 17.68 -9.24
C ASP A 54 -16.85 17.66 -10.22
N GLY A 55 -16.38 16.47 -10.60
CA GLY A 55 -15.23 16.26 -11.47
C GLY A 55 -13.86 16.34 -10.78
N GLN A 56 -13.82 16.70 -9.51
CA GLN A 56 -12.60 16.73 -8.69
C GLN A 56 -12.32 15.34 -8.11
N PRO A 57 -11.11 14.77 -8.28
CA PRO A 57 -10.74 13.50 -7.63
C PRO A 57 -10.62 13.68 -6.12
N LEU A 58 -10.91 12.62 -5.36
CA LEU A 58 -10.94 12.65 -3.90
C LEU A 58 -9.87 11.74 -3.30
N PHE A 59 -9.11 12.27 -2.34
CA PHE A 59 -8.33 11.46 -1.41
C PHE A 59 -9.21 11.00 -0.24
N THR A 60 -9.12 9.72 0.11
CA THR A 60 -9.71 9.22 1.36
C THR A 60 -8.72 9.44 2.50
N MET A 61 -9.12 10.25 3.47
CA MET A 61 -8.26 10.69 4.56
C MET A 61 -8.48 9.85 5.82
N LYS A 62 -7.39 9.53 6.50
CA LYS A 62 -7.34 8.78 7.77
C LYS A 62 -6.64 9.62 8.87
N LYS A 63 -6.48 9.01 10.05
CA LYS A 63 -5.82 9.66 11.20
C LYS A 63 -4.48 9.02 11.56
N GLU A 64 -3.95 8.18 10.70
CA GLU A 64 -2.71 7.45 10.95
C GLU A 64 -1.49 8.39 10.87
N TYR A 65 -0.45 8.07 11.61
CA TYR A 65 0.82 8.76 11.54
C TYR A 65 1.97 7.77 11.74
N HIS A 66 2.84 7.67 10.74
CA HIS A 66 4.04 6.84 10.81
C HIS A 66 5.25 7.66 10.38
N ARG A 67 6.00 8.15 11.36
CA ARG A 67 7.13 9.07 11.15
C ARG A 67 8.17 8.58 10.12
N PRO A 68 8.54 7.29 10.06
CA PRO A 68 9.52 6.80 9.09
C PRO A 68 9.17 7.11 7.63
N TYR A 69 7.89 7.13 7.26
CA TYR A 69 7.46 7.49 5.90
C TYR A 69 7.86 8.92 5.55
N PHE A 70 7.69 9.86 6.47
CA PHE A 70 8.04 11.27 6.26
C PHE A 70 9.55 11.50 6.28
N ASN A 71 10.29 10.75 7.09
CA ASN A 71 11.75 10.79 7.06
C ASN A 71 12.30 10.35 5.68
N THR A 72 11.69 9.32 5.09
CA THR A 72 12.04 8.84 3.75
C THR A 72 11.63 9.88 2.68
N LEU A 73 10.42 10.41 2.76
CA LEU A 73 9.91 11.44 1.85
C LEU A 73 10.82 12.67 1.83
N GLN A 74 11.24 13.13 2.99
CA GLN A 74 12.13 14.28 3.14
C GLN A 74 13.50 14.02 2.50
N ARG A 75 14.05 12.80 2.64
CA ARG A 75 15.31 12.42 1.97
C ARG A 75 15.17 12.29 0.45
N LEU A 76 13.97 11.87 -0.02
CA LEU A 76 13.72 11.66 -1.45
C LEU A 76 13.53 12.96 -2.21
N ILE A 77 12.62 13.81 -1.76
CA ILE A 77 12.16 14.99 -2.49
C ILE A 77 12.04 16.25 -1.62
N GLY A 78 12.61 16.24 -0.42
CA GLY A 78 12.65 17.39 0.48
C GLY A 78 11.31 17.83 1.04
N LEU A 79 10.28 16.98 1.00
CA LEU A 79 8.96 17.30 1.52
C LEU A 79 8.74 16.70 2.90
N ASP A 80 8.03 17.43 3.73
CA ASP A 80 7.57 17.01 5.05
C ASP A 80 6.06 16.82 5.05
N LYS A 81 5.53 16.21 6.11
CA LYS A 81 4.09 16.10 6.31
C LYS A 81 3.43 17.47 6.36
N THR A 82 2.52 17.72 5.43
CA THR A 82 1.80 18.99 5.30
C THR A 82 0.38 18.95 5.87
N SER A 83 -0.21 17.75 5.96
CA SER A 83 -1.57 17.54 6.47
C SER A 83 -1.56 16.95 7.87
N SER A 84 -2.51 17.35 8.73
CA SER A 84 -2.76 16.67 10.01
C SER A 84 -3.40 15.28 9.83
N LYS A 85 -3.92 15.00 8.63
CA LYS A 85 -4.50 13.71 8.24
C LYS A 85 -3.49 12.85 7.48
N SER A 86 -3.82 11.58 7.27
CA SER A 86 -3.02 10.61 6.55
C SER A 86 -3.69 10.23 5.24
N PHE A 87 -2.86 9.96 4.24
CA PHE A 87 -3.29 9.40 2.95
C PHE A 87 -3.29 7.86 2.95
N ILE A 88 -2.90 7.21 4.05
CA ILE A 88 -2.91 5.75 4.17
C ILE A 88 -4.36 5.27 4.27
N ALA A 89 -4.85 4.73 3.18
CA ALA A 89 -6.17 4.14 3.06
C ALA A 89 -6.06 2.79 2.34
N GLU A 90 -7.18 2.12 2.17
CA GLU A 90 -7.25 0.82 1.49
C GLU A 90 -7.23 0.96 -0.04
N HIS A 91 -7.24 2.21 -0.52
CA HIS A 91 -7.24 2.57 -1.93
C HIS A 91 -6.73 3.99 -2.14
N MET A 92 -6.31 4.27 -3.38
CA MET A 92 -5.97 5.63 -3.80
C MET A 92 -6.21 5.79 -5.31
N ILE A 93 -6.75 6.96 -5.67
CA ILE A 93 -6.85 7.38 -7.07
C ILE A 93 -5.62 8.19 -7.45
N PHE A 94 -4.96 7.78 -8.52
CA PHE A 94 -3.74 8.39 -9.04
C PHE A 94 -4.00 9.07 -10.38
N LYS A 95 -3.33 10.20 -10.60
CA LYS A 95 -3.19 10.80 -11.92
C LYS A 95 -1.81 10.45 -12.46
N PRO A 96 -1.72 9.75 -13.62
CA PRO A 96 -0.45 9.24 -14.14
C PRO A 96 0.60 10.32 -14.33
N GLU A 97 0.22 11.50 -14.83
CA GLU A 97 1.13 12.60 -15.05
C GLU A 97 1.82 13.05 -13.76
N PHE A 98 1.07 13.12 -12.65
CA PHE A 98 1.62 13.51 -11.35
C PHE A 98 2.52 12.44 -10.76
N VAL A 99 2.18 11.16 -10.98
CA VAL A 99 3.06 10.05 -10.59
C VAL A 99 4.35 10.08 -11.37
N CYS A 100 4.30 10.32 -12.70
CA CYS A 100 5.49 10.44 -13.54
C CYS A 100 6.40 11.58 -13.09
N GLU A 101 5.85 12.75 -12.79
CA GLU A 101 6.60 13.90 -12.30
C GLU A 101 7.24 13.61 -10.92
N MET A 102 6.50 12.98 -10.00
CA MET A 102 7.05 12.55 -8.72
C MET A 102 8.20 11.55 -8.88
N ILE A 103 8.05 10.56 -9.78
CA ILE A 103 9.10 9.59 -10.09
C ILE A 103 10.32 10.28 -10.72
N GLU A 104 10.12 11.27 -11.56
CA GLU A 104 11.20 12.07 -12.16
C GLU A 104 11.94 12.86 -11.06
N GLU A 105 11.24 13.55 -10.16
CA GLU A 105 11.83 14.27 -9.03
C GLU A 105 12.66 13.33 -8.13
N ILE A 106 12.12 12.14 -7.82
CA ILE A 106 12.86 11.09 -7.10
C ILE A 106 14.11 10.65 -7.89
N SER A 107 13.99 10.49 -9.20
CA SER A 107 15.10 10.03 -10.06
C SER A 107 16.24 11.05 -10.16
N GLN A 108 15.94 12.33 -10.04
CA GLN A 108 16.93 13.43 -10.05
C GLN A 108 17.64 13.62 -8.70
N ASN A 109 17.16 12.98 -7.62
CA ASN A 109 17.78 13.06 -6.31
C ASN A 109 19.24 12.58 -6.33
N THR A 110 20.08 13.12 -5.43
CA THR A 110 21.50 12.78 -5.31
C THR A 110 21.78 11.45 -4.61
N LEU A 111 20.77 10.79 -4.07
CA LEU A 111 20.91 9.46 -3.46
C LEU A 111 21.47 8.44 -4.47
N PRO A 112 22.33 7.50 -4.02
CA PRO A 112 22.82 6.44 -4.88
C PRO A 112 21.66 5.56 -5.36
N GLY A 113 21.72 5.12 -6.63
CA GLY A 113 20.72 4.27 -7.25
C GLY A 113 20.63 4.50 -8.76
N LYS A 114 20.40 3.43 -9.52
CA LYS A 114 20.32 3.47 -10.99
C LYS A 114 18.93 3.90 -11.49
N ASN A 115 17.92 3.79 -10.63
CA ASN A 115 16.55 4.09 -10.94
C ASN A 115 15.81 4.57 -9.68
N TRP A 116 14.58 5.05 -9.83
CA TRP A 116 13.76 5.58 -8.75
C TRP A 116 13.49 4.56 -7.62
N VAL A 117 13.34 3.25 -7.95
CA VAL A 117 13.11 2.20 -6.96
C VAL A 117 14.34 2.05 -6.06
N GLU A 118 15.54 1.98 -6.65
CA GLU A 118 16.77 1.88 -5.88
C GLU A 118 16.97 3.12 -4.98
N LYS A 119 16.63 4.32 -5.46
CA LYS A 119 16.71 5.55 -4.66
C LYS A 119 15.74 5.56 -3.49
N ILE A 120 14.49 5.07 -3.67
CA ILE A 120 13.56 4.89 -2.56
C ILE A 120 14.13 3.94 -1.51
N ILE A 121 14.66 2.79 -1.93
CA ILE A 121 15.28 1.82 -1.03
C ILE A 121 16.49 2.43 -0.29
N GLN A 122 17.29 3.26 -0.95
CA GLN A 122 18.42 3.95 -0.31
C GLN A 122 17.98 5.04 0.69
N ALA A 123 16.84 5.66 0.46
CA ALA A 123 16.28 6.64 1.38
C ALA A 123 15.70 6.01 2.66
N CYS A 124 15.33 4.73 2.62
CA CYS A 124 14.80 3.99 3.75
C CYS A 124 15.88 3.71 4.81
N ASP A 125 15.51 3.88 6.09
CA ASP A 125 16.36 3.55 7.23
C ASP A 125 15.90 2.22 7.86
N PHE A 126 16.32 1.12 7.25
CA PHE A 126 15.94 -0.23 7.66
C PHE A 126 16.56 -0.68 8.98
N ASP A 127 17.57 0.02 9.49
CA ASP A 127 18.12 -0.25 10.80
C ASP A 127 17.21 0.29 11.91
N TYR A 128 16.40 1.30 11.58
CA TYR A 128 15.44 1.91 12.51
C TYR A 128 14.04 1.27 12.43
N GLU A 129 13.52 1.03 11.20
CA GLU A 129 12.17 0.55 10.98
C GLU A 129 12.07 -0.27 9.68
N GLU A 130 11.27 -1.33 9.69
CA GLU A 130 11.05 -2.16 8.50
C GLU A 130 10.10 -1.51 7.48
N HIS A 131 9.17 -0.67 7.95
CA HIS A 131 8.18 0.04 7.12
C HIS A 131 8.58 1.51 7.00
N CYS A 132 9.42 1.82 6.02
CA CYS A 132 10.01 3.16 5.86
C CYS A 132 9.39 3.97 4.72
N PHE A 133 8.61 3.35 3.84
CA PHE A 133 8.06 4.01 2.67
C PHE A 133 6.57 3.71 2.53
N SER A 134 5.78 4.70 2.14
CA SER A 134 4.39 4.56 1.73
C SER A 134 4.17 5.34 0.45
N GLU A 135 3.73 4.65 -0.60
CA GLU A 135 3.39 5.24 -1.88
C GLU A 135 2.22 6.23 -1.74
N PHE A 136 1.28 5.94 -0.84
CA PHE A 136 0.11 6.79 -0.61
C PHE A 136 0.48 8.08 0.11
N GLU A 137 1.27 8.01 1.20
CA GLU A 137 1.74 9.22 1.89
C GLU A 137 2.66 10.04 0.99
N THR A 138 3.52 9.40 0.21
CA THR A 138 4.44 10.07 -0.70
C THR A 138 3.67 10.81 -1.79
N TYR A 139 2.75 10.13 -2.48
CA TYR A 139 1.97 10.71 -3.55
C TYR A 139 0.99 11.79 -3.04
N GLY A 140 0.27 11.50 -1.96
CA GLY A 140 -0.69 12.45 -1.38
C GLY A 140 -0.01 13.72 -0.92
N THR A 141 1.14 13.63 -0.23
CA THR A 141 1.93 14.80 0.17
C THR A 141 2.48 15.55 -1.04
N PHE A 142 3.03 14.84 -2.03
CA PHE A 142 3.50 15.44 -3.29
C PHE A 142 2.39 16.25 -3.96
N CYS A 143 1.20 15.66 -4.16
CA CYS A 143 0.07 16.35 -4.78
C CYS A 143 -0.40 17.56 -3.97
N THR A 144 -0.45 17.45 -2.64
CA THR A 144 -0.88 18.58 -1.78
C THR A 144 0.06 19.77 -1.93
N VAL A 145 1.37 19.53 -2.10
CA VAL A 145 2.38 20.59 -2.22
C VAL A 145 2.50 21.11 -3.64
N ARG A 146 2.56 20.24 -4.64
CA ARG A 146 2.81 20.62 -6.04
C ARG A 146 1.54 21.07 -6.77
N TYR A 147 0.37 20.54 -6.37
CA TYR A 147 -0.93 20.78 -7.00
C TYR A 147 -2.01 21.12 -5.96
N PRO A 148 -1.85 22.18 -5.19
CA PRO A 148 -2.77 22.53 -4.10
C PRO A 148 -4.19 22.72 -4.64
N GLY A 149 -5.16 22.06 -4.00
CA GLY A 149 -6.57 22.12 -4.36
C GLY A 149 -6.98 21.25 -5.55
N TYR A 150 -6.05 20.48 -6.17
CA TYR A 150 -6.41 19.58 -7.26
C TYR A 150 -7.25 18.39 -6.78
N TYR A 151 -6.90 17.80 -5.64
CA TYR A 151 -7.68 16.77 -4.97
C TYR A 151 -8.55 17.38 -3.87
N GLY A 152 -9.80 16.94 -3.81
CA GLY A 152 -10.64 17.08 -2.63
C GLY A 152 -10.35 16.02 -1.59
N GLU A 153 -10.99 16.13 -0.42
CA GLU A 153 -10.84 15.18 0.69
C GLU A 153 -12.19 14.57 1.05
N GLN A 154 -12.20 13.28 1.31
CA GLN A 154 -13.34 12.55 1.88
C GLN A 154 -12.91 11.70 3.06
N THR A 155 -13.89 11.32 3.87
CA THR A 155 -13.72 10.35 4.95
C THR A 155 -14.72 9.22 4.74
N LEU A 156 -14.24 7.98 4.76
CA LEU A 156 -15.04 6.78 4.66
C LEU A 156 -15.00 5.99 5.97
N ASN A 157 -16.12 5.39 6.33
CA ASN A 157 -16.20 4.49 7.48
C ASN A 157 -15.60 3.15 7.12
N THR A 158 -14.39 2.90 7.60
CA THR A 158 -13.65 1.68 7.31
C THR A 158 -13.62 0.76 8.51
N PHE A 159 -13.94 -0.51 8.31
CA PHE A 159 -13.82 -1.57 9.29
C PHE A 159 -12.67 -2.53 8.92
N ARG A 160 -11.50 -2.35 9.54
CA ARG A 160 -10.31 -3.15 9.25
C ARG A 160 -10.28 -4.52 9.93
N ALA A 161 -11.17 -4.77 10.86
CA ALA A 161 -11.16 -5.98 11.68
C ALA A 161 -12.19 -7.04 11.23
N GLY A 162 -12.55 -7.07 9.95
CA GLY A 162 -13.52 -8.02 9.41
C GLY A 162 -13.18 -9.48 9.69
N SER A 163 -11.91 -9.84 9.61
CA SER A 163 -11.42 -11.19 9.91
C SER A 163 -11.52 -11.60 11.37
N LEU A 164 -11.59 -10.67 12.31
CA LEU A 164 -11.83 -10.98 13.73
C LEU A 164 -13.22 -11.59 13.95
N ILE A 165 -14.20 -11.21 13.11
CA ILE A 165 -15.59 -11.64 13.26
C ILE A 165 -15.85 -12.95 12.53
N ARG A 166 -15.29 -13.13 11.30
CA ARG A 166 -15.64 -14.24 10.41
C ARG A 166 -14.45 -14.90 9.72
N GLY A 167 -13.23 -14.56 10.08
CA GLY A 167 -12.06 -14.99 9.32
C GLY A 167 -12.11 -14.42 7.90
N ARG A 168 -11.74 -15.22 6.91
CA ARG A 168 -11.79 -14.80 5.49
C ARG A 168 -13.11 -15.15 4.78
N TYR A 169 -14.02 -15.80 5.46
CA TYR A 169 -15.30 -16.24 4.86
C TYR A 169 -16.32 -15.11 4.94
N VAL A 170 -16.44 -14.39 3.84
CA VAL A 170 -17.43 -13.32 3.66
C VAL A 170 -18.54 -13.85 2.78
N ASN A 171 -19.78 -13.55 3.14
CA ASN A 171 -20.96 -13.84 2.34
C ASN A 171 -21.89 -12.63 2.29
N ASP A 172 -22.89 -12.68 1.41
CA ASP A 172 -23.81 -11.57 1.18
C ASP A 172 -24.51 -11.09 2.45
N PHE A 173 -24.85 -12.01 3.35
CA PHE A 173 -25.47 -11.69 4.64
C PHE A 173 -24.57 -10.80 5.52
N ILE A 174 -23.24 -11.04 5.52
CA ILE A 174 -22.29 -10.23 6.28
C ILE A 174 -22.14 -8.86 5.64
N ILE A 175 -22.05 -8.83 4.31
CA ILE A 175 -21.97 -7.58 3.54
C ILE A 175 -23.19 -6.71 3.82
N GLU A 176 -24.38 -7.27 3.71
CA GLU A 176 -25.63 -6.57 4.00
C GLU A 176 -25.71 -6.02 5.43
N ARG A 177 -25.22 -6.79 6.41
CA ARG A 177 -25.17 -6.34 7.81
C ARG A 177 -24.17 -5.22 8.06
N LEU A 178 -23.05 -5.20 7.37
CA LEU A 178 -22.04 -4.15 7.50
C LEU A 178 -22.45 -2.88 6.75
N SER A 179 -23.22 -2.98 5.68
CA SER A 179 -23.56 -1.86 4.79
C SER A 179 -24.36 -0.73 5.43
N SER A 180 -24.95 -0.96 6.62
CA SER A 180 -25.66 0.10 7.36
C SER A 180 -24.72 1.15 7.96
N ASP A 181 -23.47 0.76 8.30
CA ASP A 181 -22.58 1.60 9.09
C ASP A 181 -21.15 1.68 8.53
N VAL A 182 -20.83 0.88 7.51
CA VAL A 182 -19.47 0.70 7.00
C VAL A 182 -19.46 0.87 5.49
N ASP A 183 -18.54 1.67 4.99
CA ASP A 183 -18.32 1.86 3.55
C ASP A 183 -17.33 0.84 2.99
N ILE A 184 -16.32 0.49 3.78
CA ILE A 184 -15.22 -0.41 3.39
C ILE A 184 -14.91 -1.36 4.53
N ALA A 185 -14.72 -2.65 4.24
CA ALA A 185 -14.27 -3.64 5.22
C ALA A 185 -13.07 -4.45 4.73
N SER A 186 -12.04 -4.60 5.58
CA SER A 186 -10.86 -5.43 5.30
C SER A 186 -10.93 -6.75 6.04
N PHE A 187 -10.47 -7.82 5.38
CA PHE A 187 -10.53 -9.21 5.85
C PHE A 187 -9.14 -9.85 5.82
N GLU A 188 -8.22 -9.27 6.57
CA GLU A 188 -6.85 -9.76 6.64
C GLU A 188 -6.77 -11.11 7.36
N ILE A 189 -6.11 -12.09 6.75
CA ILE A 189 -5.97 -13.43 7.34
C ILE A 189 -5.24 -13.42 8.68
N TYR A 190 -4.37 -12.43 8.90
CA TYR A 190 -3.58 -12.31 10.13
C TYR A 190 -4.41 -11.87 11.34
N ASP A 191 -5.55 -11.24 11.11
CA ASP A 191 -6.47 -10.76 12.15
C ASP A 191 -7.46 -11.83 12.60
N ALA A 192 -7.56 -12.96 11.88
CA ALA A 192 -8.48 -14.02 12.23
C ALA A 192 -8.17 -14.61 13.62
N MET A 193 -9.21 -14.73 14.46
CA MET A 193 -9.18 -15.35 15.79
C MET A 193 -9.86 -16.72 15.77
N PHE A 194 -9.66 -17.51 16.84
CA PHE A 194 -10.35 -18.79 16.99
C PHE A 194 -11.88 -18.61 16.90
N PRO A 195 -12.61 -19.49 16.16
CA PRO A 195 -12.13 -20.69 15.44
C PRO A 195 -11.55 -20.41 14.03
N TYR A 196 -11.53 -19.18 13.57
CA TYR A 196 -11.15 -18.79 12.20
C TYR A 196 -9.65 -18.68 11.98
N ASP A 197 -8.84 -18.73 13.05
CA ASP A 197 -7.39 -18.66 12.98
C ASP A 197 -6.71 -19.96 12.54
N ILE A 198 -7.46 -21.05 12.35
CA ILE A 198 -6.93 -22.37 11.95
C ILE A 198 -6.15 -22.25 10.65
N GLU A 199 -6.67 -21.50 9.68
CA GLU A 199 -5.98 -21.30 8.41
C GLU A 199 -4.69 -20.50 8.55
N LYS A 200 -4.68 -19.48 9.42
CA LYS A 200 -3.48 -18.74 9.80
C LYS A 200 -2.43 -19.68 10.36
N ARG A 201 -2.81 -20.60 11.25
CA ARG A 201 -1.90 -21.59 11.83
C ARG A 201 -1.37 -22.56 10.77
N ILE A 202 -2.24 -23.03 9.86
CA ILE A 202 -1.84 -23.88 8.72
C ILE A 202 -0.87 -23.13 7.80
N TYR A 203 -1.16 -21.86 7.48
CA TYR A 203 -0.29 -21.03 6.65
C TYR A 203 1.08 -20.83 7.29
N ILE A 204 1.14 -20.48 8.58
CA ILE A 204 2.38 -20.33 9.33
C ILE A 204 3.16 -21.66 9.37
N TRP A 205 2.46 -22.77 9.62
CA TRP A 205 3.07 -24.09 9.63
C TRP A 205 3.66 -24.45 8.25
N LYS A 206 2.91 -24.25 7.16
CA LYS A 206 3.38 -24.49 5.79
C LYS A 206 4.59 -23.60 5.44
N SER A 207 4.60 -22.35 5.85
CA SER A 207 5.71 -21.43 5.59
C SER A 207 6.98 -21.85 6.35
N ARG A 208 6.83 -22.29 7.61
CA ARG A 208 7.95 -22.83 8.40
C ARG A 208 8.49 -24.14 7.80
N TRP A 209 7.61 -25.02 7.36
CA TRP A 209 8.00 -26.27 6.68
C TRP A 209 8.81 -26.00 5.41
N LYS A 210 8.36 -25.07 4.57
CA LYS A 210 9.11 -24.65 3.37
C LYS A 210 10.52 -24.14 3.68
N ARG A 211 10.68 -23.38 4.77
CA ARG A 211 11.99 -22.91 5.22
C ARG A 211 12.91 -24.06 5.66
N LEU A 212 12.35 -25.06 6.34
CA LEU A 212 13.10 -26.21 6.82
C LEU A 212 13.55 -27.16 5.68
N THR A 213 12.74 -27.27 4.63
CA THR A 213 13.02 -28.17 3.50
C THR A 213 13.85 -27.54 2.38
N ASN A 214 14.25 -26.26 2.50
CA ASN A 214 15.02 -25.52 1.47
C ASN A 214 14.43 -25.61 0.05
N LEU A 215 13.15 -25.93 -0.11
CA LEU A 215 12.49 -25.96 -1.39
C LEU A 215 12.32 -24.52 -1.89
N SER A 216 13.05 -24.18 -2.96
CA SER A 216 12.95 -22.89 -3.65
C SER A 216 11.49 -22.65 -4.09
N PRO A 217 10.94 -21.45 -3.89
CA PRO A 217 9.60 -21.08 -4.37
C PRO A 217 9.41 -21.29 -5.89
N CYS A 218 10.49 -21.27 -6.66
CA CYS A 218 10.46 -21.49 -8.11
C CYS A 218 10.08 -22.91 -8.55
N LEU A 219 10.22 -23.93 -7.69
CA LEU A 219 9.91 -25.31 -8.05
C LEU A 219 8.42 -25.66 -7.95
N LEU A 220 7.59 -24.79 -7.43
CA LEU A 220 6.15 -25.02 -7.27
C LEU A 220 5.28 -24.42 -8.38
N TYR A 221 5.88 -23.66 -9.31
CA TYR A 221 5.16 -23.05 -10.44
C TYR A 221 5.43 -23.73 -11.79
N THR A 222 6.22 -24.81 -11.83
CA THR A 222 6.47 -25.59 -13.04
C THR A 222 5.90 -26.99 -12.88
N SER A 223 4.60 -27.12 -12.96
CA SER A 223 3.93 -28.39 -13.33
C SER A 223 2.63 -28.06 -14.04
N PRO A 224 2.37 -28.77 -15.15
CA PRO A 224 1.34 -28.45 -16.14
C PRO A 224 -0.08 -28.53 -15.61
#